data_c63986d478cd8fa8d690b00d566d418e
#
_entry.id   c63986d478cd8fa8d690b00d566d418e
#
_cell.length_a   1.000
_cell.length_b   1.000
_cell.length_c   1.000
_cell.angle_alpha   90.00
_cell.angle_beta   90.00
_cell.angle_gamma   90.00
#
_symmetry.space_group_name_H-M   'P 1'
#
loop_
_entity.id
_entity.type
_entity.pdbx_description
1 polymer ?
#
loop_
_entity_poly.entity_id
_entity_poly.type
_entity_poly.pdbx_seq_one_letter_code
_entity_poly.pdbx_strand_id
1 'polypeptide(L)'
;MDQLEILRSFRNSPQGQNLLRSIRYAEGTDLYNREGESPYTTLYGGGQFKDFSRHPDQLVIGGKGSPNSTAAGAYQFMPSTWNEAQQALGLKDFSPESQDLAALFEAERRMKGFGGGKDLGGLSYLRYHDFDKDTMDNLAGAWASFPNFEGKSYYNQPVKSHDQITRSYLGEDEYNYRNSAEAKAKAEAWKNMSDEERWKNLPPLPPIP
;
A
#
# COMPACT_ATOMS: atom_id res chain seq x y z
N MET A 1 -22.11 -4.87 6.95
CA MET A 1 -21.07 -5.29 5.98
C MET A 1 -19.95 -5.92 6.78
N ASP A 2 -19.53 -7.11 6.45
CA ASP A 2 -18.41 -7.73 7.16
C ASP A 2 -17.07 -7.11 6.73
N GLN A 3 -16.00 -7.32 7.51
CA GLN A 3 -14.69 -6.72 7.24
C GLN A 3 -14.13 -7.13 5.87
N LEU A 4 -14.38 -8.36 5.46
CA LEU A 4 -13.89 -8.87 4.18
C LEU A 4 -14.55 -8.15 2.99
N GLU A 5 -15.86 -7.92 3.04
CA GLU A 5 -16.59 -7.18 2.01
C GLU A 5 -16.13 -5.72 1.92
N ILE A 6 -15.87 -5.09 3.06
CA ILE A 6 -15.33 -3.72 3.11
C ILE A 6 -13.96 -3.65 2.44
N LEU A 7 -13.06 -4.60 2.76
CA LEU A 7 -11.73 -4.66 2.15
C LEU A 7 -11.80 -4.97 0.65
N ARG A 8 -12.73 -5.82 0.19
CA ARG A 8 -12.97 -6.06 -1.25
C ARG A 8 -13.43 -4.79 -1.97
N SER A 9 -14.36 -4.05 -1.37
CA SER A 9 -14.82 -2.78 -1.91
C SER A 9 -13.67 -1.77 -2.00
N PHE A 10 -12.85 -1.66 -0.95
CA PHE A 10 -11.70 -0.77 -0.97
C PHE A 10 -10.64 -1.21 -1.97
N ARG A 11 -10.35 -2.53 -2.06
CA ARG A 11 -9.44 -3.10 -3.07
C ARG A 11 -9.81 -2.64 -4.49
N ASN A 12 -11.09 -2.60 -4.81
CA ASN A 12 -11.58 -2.21 -6.13
C ASN A 12 -11.63 -0.69 -6.35
N SER A 13 -11.36 0.12 -5.33
CA SER A 13 -11.29 1.58 -5.46
C SER A 13 -9.94 2.04 -6.03
N PRO A 14 -9.88 3.24 -6.65
CA PRO A 14 -8.61 3.83 -7.09
C PRO A 14 -7.58 3.93 -5.96
N GLN A 15 -8.01 4.32 -4.75
CA GLN A 15 -7.14 4.44 -3.58
C GLN A 15 -6.58 3.08 -3.15
N GLY A 16 -7.40 2.04 -3.15
CA GLY A 16 -6.97 0.68 -2.82
C GLY A 16 -5.94 0.16 -3.83
N GLN A 17 -6.19 0.34 -5.13
CA GLN A 17 -5.25 -0.05 -6.17
C GLN A 17 -3.94 0.74 -6.09
N ASN A 18 -4.00 2.03 -5.80
CA ASN A 18 -2.84 2.89 -5.62
C ASN A 18 -2.00 2.47 -4.41
N LEU A 19 -2.66 2.16 -3.28
CA LEU A 19 -1.97 1.66 -2.08
C LEU A 19 -1.27 0.33 -2.35
N LEU A 20 -1.97 -0.63 -2.92
CA LEU A 20 -1.42 -1.94 -3.26
C LEU A 20 -0.23 -1.82 -4.24
N ARG A 21 -0.32 -0.95 -5.23
CA ARG A 21 0.79 -0.65 -6.14
C ARG A 21 1.99 -0.07 -5.39
N SER A 22 1.76 0.89 -4.49
CA SER A 22 2.86 1.51 -3.73
C SER A 22 3.58 0.52 -2.81
N ILE A 23 2.86 -0.44 -2.22
CA ILE A 23 3.47 -1.50 -1.41
C ILE A 23 4.33 -2.41 -2.28
N ARG A 24 3.81 -2.89 -3.43
CA ARG A 24 4.60 -3.71 -4.37
C ARG A 24 5.84 -2.98 -4.87
N TYR A 25 5.70 -1.69 -5.18
CA TYR A 25 6.84 -0.86 -5.59
C TYR A 25 7.89 -0.76 -4.48
N ALA A 26 7.47 -0.52 -3.25
CA ALA A 26 8.37 -0.45 -2.09
C ALA A 26 9.12 -1.78 -1.92
N GLU A 27 8.41 -2.90 -1.93
CA GLU A 27 8.98 -4.24 -1.82
C GLU A 27 9.79 -4.67 -3.05
N GLY A 28 9.72 -3.90 -4.16
CA GLY A 28 10.44 -4.20 -5.39
C GLY A 28 9.87 -5.38 -6.18
N THR A 29 8.68 -5.85 -5.83
CA THR A 29 8.05 -6.99 -6.50
C THR A 29 7.45 -6.61 -7.85
N ASP A 30 7.12 -5.34 -8.08
CA ASP A 30 6.68 -4.82 -9.40
C ASP A 30 7.74 -4.98 -10.50
N LEU A 31 9.00 -5.27 -10.15
CA LEU A 31 10.06 -5.56 -11.12
C LEU A 31 9.90 -6.94 -11.78
N TYR A 32 9.16 -7.86 -11.16
CA TYR A 32 8.96 -9.23 -11.63
C TYR A 32 7.66 -9.32 -12.46
N ASN A 33 7.74 -8.86 -13.70
CA ASN A 33 6.62 -8.81 -14.64
C ASN A 33 6.98 -9.30 -16.05
N ARG A 34 8.11 -10.04 -16.19
CA ARG A 34 8.51 -10.67 -17.45
C ARG A 34 7.66 -11.90 -17.71
N GLU A 35 7.80 -12.46 -18.90
CA GLU A 35 7.11 -13.70 -19.24
C GLU A 35 7.43 -14.81 -18.22
N GLY A 36 6.39 -15.39 -17.59
CA GLY A 36 6.52 -16.40 -16.54
C GLY A 36 6.82 -15.86 -15.13
N GLU A 37 6.95 -14.56 -14.95
CA GLU A 37 7.09 -13.90 -13.64
C GLU A 37 5.80 -13.20 -13.24
N SER A 38 5.59 -13.09 -11.94
CA SER A 38 4.50 -12.29 -11.37
C SER A 38 4.90 -11.76 -10.00
N PRO A 39 4.55 -10.52 -9.65
CA PRO A 39 4.68 -10.04 -8.28
C PRO A 39 4.11 -11.01 -7.25
N TYR A 40 2.97 -11.62 -7.57
CA TYR A 40 2.24 -12.51 -6.67
C TYR A 40 2.89 -13.88 -6.46
N THR A 41 3.84 -14.27 -7.29
CA THR A 41 4.60 -15.51 -7.15
C THR A 41 6.05 -15.31 -6.72
N THR A 42 6.42 -14.09 -6.35
CA THR A 42 7.79 -13.73 -6.03
C THR A 42 8.18 -14.20 -4.63
N LEU A 43 9.28 -14.95 -4.53
CA LEU A 43 9.96 -15.28 -3.28
C LEU A 43 10.95 -14.15 -2.92
N TYR A 44 11.36 -14.10 -1.65
CA TYR A 44 12.49 -13.26 -1.25
C TYR A 44 13.69 -13.48 -2.20
N GLY A 45 14.30 -12.37 -2.66
CA GLY A 45 15.42 -12.45 -3.61
C GLY A 45 15.03 -12.73 -5.07
N GLY A 46 13.73 -12.81 -5.42
CA GLY A 46 13.23 -12.79 -6.81
C GLY A 46 12.93 -14.14 -7.44
N GLY A 47 13.10 -15.25 -6.73
CA GLY A 47 12.63 -16.57 -7.21
C GLY A 47 11.11 -16.57 -7.35
N GLN A 48 10.58 -17.52 -8.15
CA GLN A 48 9.13 -17.64 -8.38
C GLN A 48 8.61 -18.98 -7.87
N PHE A 49 7.48 -18.99 -7.15
CA PHE A 49 6.74 -20.20 -6.81
C PHE A 49 5.54 -20.40 -7.75
N LYS A 50 4.86 -21.54 -7.67
CA LYS A 50 3.74 -21.88 -8.58
C LYS A 50 2.45 -22.23 -7.88
N ASP A 51 2.53 -22.68 -6.63
CA ASP A 51 1.37 -23.19 -5.89
C ASP A 51 0.78 -22.08 -5.01
N PHE A 52 -0.43 -21.67 -5.34
CA PHE A 52 -1.21 -20.69 -4.59
C PHE A 52 -2.08 -21.31 -3.49
N SER A 53 -2.06 -22.60 -3.28
CA SER A 53 -2.92 -23.25 -2.27
C SER A 53 -2.61 -22.75 -0.83
N ARG A 54 -1.38 -22.29 -0.59
CA ARG A 54 -0.91 -21.77 0.69
C ARG A 54 0.32 -20.89 0.52
N HIS A 55 0.66 -20.11 1.55
CA HIS A 55 1.95 -19.43 1.61
C HIS A 55 3.10 -20.45 1.43
N PRO A 56 4.06 -20.19 0.52
CA PRO A 56 5.08 -21.19 0.19
C PRO A 56 6.01 -21.57 1.35
N ASP A 57 6.18 -20.67 2.35
CA ASP A 57 7.04 -20.85 3.51
C ASP A 57 8.43 -21.43 3.16
N GLN A 58 8.95 -21.01 2.02
CA GLN A 58 10.22 -21.46 1.47
C GLN A 58 11.35 -20.57 1.97
N LEU A 59 12.29 -21.15 2.75
CA LEU A 59 13.48 -20.42 3.18
C LEU A 59 14.40 -20.14 1.99
N VAL A 60 14.66 -18.87 1.74
CA VAL A 60 15.65 -18.41 0.77
C VAL A 60 16.88 -17.90 1.52
N ILE A 61 18.03 -18.42 1.17
CA ILE A 61 19.30 -18.00 1.74
C ILE A 61 19.71 -16.67 1.12
N GLY A 62 19.85 -15.66 1.96
CA GLY A 62 20.28 -14.33 1.53
C GLY A 62 21.73 -14.36 1.03
N GLY A 63 22.02 -13.50 0.06
CA GLY A 63 23.40 -13.28 -0.39
C GLY A 63 24.26 -12.56 0.66
N LYS A 64 25.51 -12.29 0.32
CA LYS A 64 26.45 -11.62 1.24
C LYS A 64 25.88 -10.30 1.78
N GLY A 65 25.63 -10.24 3.08
CA GLY A 65 25.07 -9.06 3.75
C GLY A 65 23.55 -9.01 3.82
N SER A 66 22.84 -9.99 3.24
CA SER A 66 21.38 -10.08 3.30
C SER A 66 20.94 -11.21 4.23
N PRO A 67 19.87 -11.03 5.03
CA PRO A 67 19.36 -12.10 5.89
C PRO A 67 18.71 -13.22 5.07
N ASN A 68 18.58 -14.39 5.67
CA ASN A 68 17.70 -15.45 5.16
C ASN A 68 16.24 -15.03 5.40
N SER A 69 15.34 -15.37 4.49
CA SER A 69 13.94 -15.01 4.62
C SER A 69 13.00 -16.03 3.97
N THR A 70 11.79 -16.12 4.52
CA THR A 70 10.65 -16.87 3.97
C THR A 70 9.59 -15.93 3.40
N ALA A 71 9.90 -14.65 3.24
CA ALA A 71 8.98 -13.67 2.69
C ALA A 71 8.56 -14.04 1.27
N ALA A 72 7.27 -13.92 0.96
CA ALA A 72 6.73 -14.33 -0.33
C ALA A 72 5.53 -13.48 -0.77
N GLY A 73 5.25 -13.55 -2.08
CA GLY A 73 4.14 -12.88 -2.74
C GLY A 73 4.40 -11.42 -3.03
N ALA A 74 3.38 -10.77 -3.57
CA ALA A 74 3.44 -9.39 -4.03
C ALA A 74 3.80 -8.38 -2.94
N TYR A 75 3.51 -8.72 -1.70
CA TYR A 75 3.68 -7.88 -0.51
C TYR A 75 4.73 -8.44 0.47
N GLN A 76 5.50 -9.42 0.04
CA GLN A 76 6.58 -10.06 0.81
C GLN A 76 6.15 -10.45 2.23
N PHE A 77 5.01 -11.12 2.34
CA PHE A 77 4.51 -11.59 3.63
C PHE A 77 5.44 -12.61 4.26
N MET A 78 5.72 -12.39 5.55
CA MET A 78 6.23 -13.46 6.41
C MET A 78 5.10 -14.44 6.73
N PRO A 79 5.39 -15.76 6.94
CA PRO A 79 4.36 -16.75 7.26
C PRO A 79 3.47 -16.38 8.45
N SER A 80 4.04 -15.77 9.50
CA SER A 80 3.29 -15.33 10.68
C SER A 80 2.27 -14.25 10.33
N THR A 81 2.68 -13.20 9.62
CA THR A 81 1.79 -12.09 9.20
C THR A 81 0.70 -12.60 8.25
N TRP A 82 1.06 -13.47 7.32
CA TRP A 82 0.10 -14.12 6.44
C TRP A 82 -0.95 -14.91 7.23
N ASN A 83 -0.53 -15.76 8.17
CA ASN A 83 -1.42 -16.59 8.97
C ASN A 83 -2.39 -15.76 9.81
N GLU A 84 -1.94 -14.62 10.37
CA GLU A 84 -2.82 -13.71 11.09
C GLU A 84 -3.92 -13.15 10.17
N ALA A 85 -3.57 -12.65 9.00
CA ALA A 85 -4.53 -12.12 8.03
C ALA A 85 -5.45 -13.23 7.51
N GLN A 86 -4.90 -14.40 7.18
CA GLN A 86 -5.66 -15.56 6.71
C GLN A 86 -6.73 -15.98 7.71
N GLN A 87 -6.38 -16.08 8.98
CA GLN A 87 -7.33 -16.45 10.05
C GLN A 87 -8.39 -15.37 10.27
N ALA A 88 -7.97 -14.12 10.35
CA ALA A 88 -8.86 -12.98 10.60
C ALA A 88 -9.91 -12.80 9.49
N LEU A 89 -9.53 -13.02 8.24
CA LEU A 89 -10.37 -12.82 7.06
C LEU A 89 -10.99 -14.12 6.52
N GLY A 90 -10.58 -15.28 7.04
CA GLY A 90 -11.04 -16.58 6.55
C GLY A 90 -10.58 -16.90 5.12
N LEU A 91 -9.40 -16.38 4.69
CA LEU A 91 -8.84 -16.61 3.37
C LEU A 91 -8.51 -18.09 3.17
N LYS A 92 -8.77 -18.63 1.96
CA LYS A 92 -8.65 -20.07 1.71
C LYS A 92 -7.34 -20.47 1.03
N ASP A 93 -6.67 -19.53 0.39
CA ASP A 93 -5.50 -19.75 -0.43
C ASP A 93 -4.59 -18.52 -0.44
N PHE A 94 -3.43 -18.62 -1.08
CA PHE A 94 -2.48 -17.53 -1.25
C PHE A 94 -2.60 -16.85 -2.62
N SER A 95 -3.80 -16.87 -3.24
CA SER A 95 -4.07 -16.26 -4.54
C SER A 95 -3.81 -14.76 -4.57
N PRO A 96 -3.67 -14.13 -5.75
CA PRO A 96 -3.51 -12.69 -5.87
C PRO A 96 -4.56 -11.88 -5.10
N GLU A 97 -5.83 -12.28 -5.17
CA GLU A 97 -6.90 -11.61 -4.41
C GLU A 97 -6.68 -11.73 -2.90
N SER A 98 -6.35 -12.93 -2.43
CA SER A 98 -6.10 -13.17 -1.01
C SER A 98 -4.90 -12.37 -0.50
N GLN A 99 -3.83 -12.27 -1.29
CA GLN A 99 -2.67 -11.45 -0.97
C GLN A 99 -3.04 -9.96 -0.90
N ASP A 100 -3.81 -9.44 -1.86
CA ASP A 100 -4.28 -8.05 -1.85
C ASP A 100 -5.09 -7.75 -0.58
N LEU A 101 -6.04 -8.63 -0.25
CA LEU A 101 -6.90 -8.46 0.94
C LEU A 101 -6.09 -8.52 2.23
N ALA A 102 -5.11 -9.41 2.32
CA ALA A 102 -4.21 -9.49 3.46
C ALA A 102 -3.34 -8.22 3.61
N ALA A 103 -2.87 -7.64 2.49
CA ALA A 103 -2.11 -6.39 2.51
C ALA A 103 -2.97 -5.21 2.99
N LEU A 104 -4.20 -5.12 2.51
CA LEU A 104 -5.14 -4.09 2.98
C LEU A 104 -5.52 -4.27 4.45
N PHE A 105 -5.69 -5.51 4.91
CA PHE A 105 -5.94 -5.81 6.33
C PHE A 105 -4.78 -5.37 7.22
N GLU A 106 -3.54 -5.64 6.81
CA GLU A 106 -2.36 -5.21 7.56
C GLU A 106 -2.21 -3.68 7.54
N ALA A 107 -2.43 -3.04 6.39
CA ALA A 107 -2.43 -1.58 6.29
C ALA A 107 -3.49 -0.95 7.20
N GLU A 108 -4.72 -1.50 7.23
CA GLU A 108 -5.79 -1.06 8.12
C GLU A 108 -5.37 -1.13 9.59
N ARG A 109 -4.74 -2.23 9.99
CA ARG A 109 -4.24 -2.42 11.36
C ARG A 109 -3.22 -1.37 11.76
N ARG A 110 -2.30 -1.02 10.83
CA ARG A 110 -1.25 -0.04 11.06
C ARG A 110 -1.78 1.38 11.12
N MET A 111 -2.81 1.66 10.34
CA MET A 111 -3.41 2.99 10.24
C MET A 111 -4.59 3.24 11.21
N LYS A 112 -4.81 2.35 12.18
CA LYS A 112 -5.96 2.42 13.11
C LYS A 112 -6.14 3.74 13.87
N GLY A 113 -5.11 4.54 14.03
CA GLY A 113 -5.17 5.87 14.66
C GLY A 113 -5.70 6.97 13.75
N PHE A 114 -5.80 6.71 12.44
CA PHE A 114 -6.22 7.68 11.43
C PHE A 114 -7.72 7.50 11.12
N GLY A 115 -8.49 8.56 11.19
CA GLY A 115 -9.81 8.61 10.59
C GLY A 115 -11.02 8.30 11.45
N GLY A 116 -10.92 7.92 12.71
CA GLY A 116 -12.01 7.89 13.69
C GLY A 116 -13.30 7.12 13.30
N GLY A 117 -13.32 6.40 12.19
CA GLY A 117 -14.47 5.65 11.68
C GLY A 117 -14.52 4.21 12.15
N LYS A 118 -15.74 3.67 12.31
CA LYS A 118 -15.95 2.30 12.82
C LYS A 118 -15.73 1.21 11.77
N ASP A 119 -15.79 1.53 10.46
CA ASP A 119 -15.94 0.52 9.41
C ASP A 119 -14.69 0.31 8.53
N LEU A 120 -13.84 1.31 8.33
CA LEU A 120 -12.57 1.21 7.60
C LEU A 120 -11.44 1.99 8.24
N GLY A 121 -11.55 2.35 9.53
CA GLY A 121 -10.52 3.01 10.32
C GLY A 121 -9.52 3.83 9.48
N GLY A 122 -8.30 3.33 9.41
CA GLY A 122 -7.21 3.99 8.72
C GLY A 122 -7.31 4.04 7.20
N LEU A 123 -7.86 3.01 6.52
CA LEU A 123 -8.01 3.04 5.06
C LEU A 123 -9.03 4.08 4.59
N SER A 124 -10.02 4.44 5.43
CA SER A 124 -10.95 5.51 5.11
C SER A 124 -10.27 6.87 5.02
N TYR A 125 -9.18 7.07 5.76
CA TYR A 125 -8.35 8.25 5.67
C TYR A 125 -7.88 8.52 4.24
N LEU A 126 -7.42 7.49 3.52
CA LEU A 126 -6.95 7.59 2.14
C LEU A 126 -8.03 7.97 1.12
N ARG A 127 -9.32 7.95 1.49
CA ARG A 127 -10.40 8.44 0.62
C ARG A 127 -10.48 9.96 0.57
N TYR A 128 -10.01 10.62 1.62
CA TYR A 128 -10.22 12.05 1.82
C TYR A 128 -8.91 12.83 2.03
N HIS A 129 -7.80 12.12 2.17
CA HIS A 129 -6.48 12.69 2.44
C HIS A 129 -5.44 12.18 1.44
N ASP A 130 -4.41 12.96 1.27
CA ASP A 130 -3.26 12.56 0.47
C ASP A 130 -2.48 11.43 1.14
N PHE A 131 -1.77 10.67 0.32
CA PHE A 131 -0.81 9.67 0.77
C PHE A 131 0.47 10.38 1.24
N ASP A 132 0.50 10.73 2.50
CA ASP A 132 1.49 11.59 3.14
C ASP A 132 2.58 10.80 3.91
N LYS A 133 3.49 11.53 4.56
CA LYS A 133 4.57 10.94 5.35
C LYS A 133 4.06 10.21 6.59
N ASP A 134 2.98 10.68 7.20
CA ASP A 134 2.38 10.03 8.37
C ASP A 134 1.79 8.67 7.99
N THR A 135 1.15 8.60 6.82
CA THR A 135 0.67 7.34 6.24
C THR A 135 1.84 6.37 6.00
N MET A 136 2.93 6.85 5.39
CA MET A 136 4.10 6.02 5.10
C MET A 136 4.78 5.55 6.38
N ASP A 137 4.90 6.39 7.40
CA ASP A 137 5.47 6.04 8.71
C ASP A 137 4.70 4.90 9.38
N ASN A 138 3.38 4.94 9.34
CA ASN A 138 2.55 3.86 9.87
C ASN A 138 2.75 2.55 9.11
N LEU A 139 2.84 2.61 7.77
CA LEU A 139 3.08 1.44 6.93
C LEU A 139 4.51 0.89 7.09
N ALA A 140 5.50 1.72 7.41
CA ALA A 140 6.89 1.32 7.66
C ALA A 140 7.01 0.32 8.82
N GLY A 141 6.04 0.28 9.73
CA GLY A 141 5.96 -0.73 10.78
C GLY A 141 5.59 -2.14 10.29
N ALA A 142 4.99 -2.26 9.11
CA ALA A 142 4.66 -3.54 8.47
C ALA A 142 5.64 -3.90 7.36
N TRP A 143 6.01 -2.92 6.55
CA TRP A 143 6.87 -3.08 5.39
C TRP A 143 8.18 -2.32 5.58
N ALA A 144 9.25 -3.04 5.82
CA ALA A 144 10.58 -2.49 6.12
C ALA A 144 11.17 -1.64 4.99
N SER A 145 10.63 -1.76 3.79
CA SER A 145 10.98 -1.01 2.58
C SER A 145 10.32 0.38 2.49
N PHE A 146 9.30 0.64 3.33
CA PHE A 146 8.72 1.98 3.46
C PHE A 146 9.62 2.89 4.31
N PRO A 147 9.70 4.19 3.95
CA PRO A 147 10.38 5.16 4.78
C PRO A 147 9.51 5.53 5.99
N ASN A 148 10.13 5.63 7.18
CA ASN A 148 9.52 6.28 8.32
C ASN A 148 9.42 7.80 8.08
N PHE A 149 8.87 8.55 9.02
CA PHE A 149 8.71 10.00 8.91
C PHE A 149 10.02 10.73 8.56
N GLU A 150 11.16 10.25 9.04
CA GLU A 150 12.49 10.80 8.75
C GLU A 150 13.10 10.33 7.41
N GLY A 151 12.43 9.46 6.67
CA GLY A 151 12.94 8.88 5.42
C GLY A 151 13.89 7.71 5.62
N LYS A 152 13.84 7.03 6.77
CA LYS A 152 14.70 5.91 7.14
C LYS A 152 13.87 4.64 7.37
N SER A 153 14.51 3.48 7.37
CA SER A 153 13.90 2.22 7.79
C SER A 153 13.88 2.10 9.33
N TYR A 154 12.81 1.54 9.89
CA TYR A 154 12.79 1.06 11.26
C TYR A 154 13.67 -0.19 11.47
N TYR A 155 14.02 -0.89 10.39
CA TYR A 155 14.71 -2.17 10.41
C TYR A 155 16.16 -2.10 9.89
N ASN A 156 16.69 -0.88 9.75
CA ASN A 156 18.04 -0.62 9.25
C ASN A 156 18.32 -1.24 7.87
N GLN A 157 17.31 -1.17 6.99
CA GLN A 157 17.37 -1.63 5.60
C GLN A 157 17.31 -0.45 4.63
N PRO A 158 17.75 -0.59 3.37
CA PRO A 158 17.48 0.41 2.34
C PRO A 158 15.98 0.61 2.15
N VAL A 159 15.55 1.86 2.03
CA VAL A 159 14.15 2.24 1.76
C VAL A 159 14.04 3.09 0.51
N LYS A 160 12.86 3.12 -0.08
CA LYS A 160 12.52 4.12 -1.10
C LYS A 160 12.34 5.49 -0.45
N SER A 161 12.58 6.57 -1.20
CA SER A 161 12.28 7.91 -0.69
C SER A 161 10.76 8.13 -0.63
N HIS A 162 10.31 9.07 0.22
CA HIS A 162 8.90 9.50 0.26
C HIS A 162 8.39 9.89 -1.14
N ASP A 163 9.21 10.64 -1.89
CA ASP A 163 8.88 11.07 -3.25
C ASP A 163 8.66 9.89 -4.21
N GLN A 164 9.53 8.87 -4.17
CA GLN A 164 9.38 7.67 -4.99
C GLN A 164 8.11 6.89 -4.65
N ILE A 165 7.78 6.76 -3.37
CA ILE A 165 6.54 6.09 -2.93
C ILE A 165 5.32 6.91 -3.34
N THR A 166 5.32 8.23 -3.14
CA THR A 166 4.23 9.12 -3.58
C THR A 166 3.99 9.03 -5.08
N ARG A 167 5.06 9.03 -5.88
CA ARG A 167 4.98 8.86 -7.34
C ARG A 167 4.36 7.51 -7.71
N SER A 168 4.77 6.45 -7.05
CA SER A 168 4.17 5.12 -7.26
C SER A 168 2.70 5.06 -6.86
N TYR A 169 2.31 5.73 -5.77
CA TYR A 169 0.92 5.80 -5.33
C TYR A 169 0.04 6.57 -6.34
N LEU A 170 0.44 7.77 -6.73
CA LEU A 170 -0.33 8.63 -7.63
C LEU A 170 -0.33 8.13 -9.09
N GLY A 171 0.76 7.51 -9.53
CA GLY A 171 1.07 7.31 -10.94
C GLY A 171 1.75 8.54 -11.53
N GLU A 172 2.43 8.35 -12.68
CA GLU A 172 3.32 9.37 -13.25
C GLU A 172 2.57 10.64 -13.64
N ASP A 173 1.43 10.51 -14.29
CA ASP A 173 0.66 11.66 -14.79
C ASP A 173 0.12 12.54 -13.66
N GLU A 174 -0.50 11.94 -12.66
CA GLU A 174 -1.05 12.66 -11.50
C GLU A 174 0.09 13.27 -10.66
N TYR A 175 1.19 12.54 -10.47
CA TYR A 175 2.36 13.06 -9.76
C TYR A 175 2.95 14.29 -10.46
N ASN A 176 3.13 14.23 -11.79
CA ASN A 176 3.65 15.35 -12.59
C ASN A 176 2.69 16.53 -12.58
N TYR A 177 1.37 16.29 -12.69
CA TYR A 177 0.37 17.33 -12.57
C TYR A 177 0.44 18.03 -11.21
N ARG A 178 0.43 17.31 -10.09
CA ARG A 178 0.50 17.89 -8.73
C ARG A 178 1.78 18.70 -8.49
N ASN A 179 2.87 18.32 -9.13
CA ASN A 179 4.13 19.05 -9.05
C ASN A 179 4.26 20.21 -10.05
N SER A 180 3.32 20.35 -10.96
CA SER A 180 3.29 21.46 -11.94
C SER A 180 3.10 22.82 -11.28
N ALA A 181 3.54 23.87 -11.95
CA ALA A 181 3.32 25.25 -11.51
C ALA A 181 1.82 25.58 -11.44
N GLU A 182 1.03 25.04 -12.36
CA GLU A 182 -0.43 25.23 -12.41
C GLU A 182 -1.13 24.65 -11.18
N ALA A 183 -0.83 23.39 -10.82
CA ALA A 183 -1.44 22.75 -9.66
C ALA A 183 -1.04 23.46 -8.35
N LYS A 184 0.23 23.85 -8.24
CA LYS A 184 0.72 24.63 -7.07
C LYS A 184 0.06 25.98 -6.95
N ALA A 185 -0.13 26.70 -8.07
CA ALA A 185 -0.85 27.97 -8.06
C ALA A 185 -2.32 27.82 -7.68
N LYS A 186 -3.01 26.76 -8.17
CA LYS A 186 -4.39 26.43 -7.78
C LYS A 186 -4.50 26.10 -6.29
N ALA A 187 -3.56 25.30 -5.75
CA ALA A 187 -3.53 24.97 -4.33
C ALA A 187 -3.31 26.20 -3.44
N GLU A 188 -2.43 27.11 -3.86
CA GLU A 188 -2.19 28.37 -3.14
C GLU A 188 -3.40 29.31 -3.21
N ALA A 189 -4.04 29.44 -4.38
CA ALA A 189 -5.26 30.18 -4.53
C ALA A 189 -6.38 29.63 -3.63
N TRP A 190 -6.53 28.29 -3.55
CA TRP A 190 -7.49 27.64 -2.68
C TRP A 190 -7.26 27.95 -1.19
N LYS A 191 -6.00 27.94 -0.72
CA LYS A 191 -5.66 28.29 0.66
C LYS A 191 -6.07 29.72 1.04
N ASN A 192 -6.00 30.64 0.08
CA ASN A 192 -6.28 32.06 0.27
C ASN A 192 -7.77 32.41 0.07
N MET A 193 -8.62 31.45 -0.34
CA MET A 193 -10.06 31.65 -0.45
C MET A 193 -10.74 31.71 0.92
N SER A 194 -11.79 32.52 1.04
CA SER A 194 -12.71 32.49 2.18
C SER A 194 -13.48 31.16 2.20
N ASP A 195 -14.02 30.78 3.37
CA ASP A 195 -14.84 29.57 3.48
C ASP A 195 -16.04 29.60 2.55
N GLU A 196 -16.67 30.77 2.34
CA GLU A 196 -17.80 30.92 1.41
C GLU A 196 -17.40 30.65 -0.05
N GLU A 197 -16.22 31.13 -0.47
CA GLU A 197 -15.68 30.88 -1.81
C GLU A 197 -15.30 29.41 -2.01
N ARG A 198 -14.71 28.77 -0.98
CA ARG A 198 -14.41 27.33 -1.01
C ARG A 198 -15.66 26.51 -1.19
N TRP A 199 -16.74 26.81 -0.43
CA TRP A 199 -18.02 26.12 -0.56
C TRP A 199 -18.60 26.21 -1.98
N LYS A 200 -18.51 27.36 -2.64
CA LYS A 200 -18.99 27.56 -4.01
C LYS A 200 -18.17 26.81 -5.06
N ASN A 201 -16.90 26.54 -4.75
CA ASN A 201 -15.94 25.90 -5.70
C ASN A 201 -15.60 24.46 -5.34
N LEU A 202 -16.30 23.84 -4.37
CA LEU A 202 -16.13 22.43 -4.07
C LEU A 202 -16.43 21.59 -5.32
N PRO A 203 -15.53 20.64 -5.70
CA PRO A 203 -15.87 19.68 -6.72
C PRO A 203 -17.09 18.86 -6.29
N PRO A 204 -17.93 18.41 -7.23
CA PRO A 204 -19.03 17.53 -6.90
C PRO A 204 -18.51 16.30 -6.16
N LEU A 205 -19.17 15.92 -5.06
CA LEU A 205 -18.83 14.70 -4.33
C LEU A 205 -18.87 13.53 -5.32
N PRO A 206 -17.86 12.64 -5.28
CA PRO A 206 -17.91 11.42 -6.07
C PRO A 206 -19.17 10.64 -5.71
N PRO A 207 -19.82 9.99 -6.68
CA PRO A 207 -21.02 9.18 -6.42
C PRO A 207 -20.70 8.17 -5.32
N ILE A 208 -21.57 8.12 -4.33
CA ILE A 208 -21.51 7.09 -3.28
C ILE A 208 -21.80 5.77 -3.97
N PRO A 209 -20.90 4.76 -3.87
CA PRO A 209 -21.13 3.45 -4.47
C PRO A 209 -22.29 2.71 -3.80
#